data_157d1593564e85238d8cd7b3a003e52f
#
_entry.id   157d1593564e85238d8cd7b3a003e52f
#
_cell.length_a   1.000
_cell.length_b   1.000
_cell.length_c   1.000
_cell.angle_alpha   90.00
_cell.angle_beta   90.00
_cell.angle_gamma   90.00
#
_symmetry.space_group_name_H-M   'P 1'
#
loop_
_entity.id
_entity.type
_entity.pdbx_description
1 polymer ?
#
loop_
_entity_poly.entity_id
_entity_poly.type
_entity_poly.pdbx_seq_one_letter_code
_entity_poly.pdbx_strand_id
1 'polypeptide(L)'
;MEDLIKHQYSVGVLCRNIGIYMGLSSKEIELLETAAFFHDIGKLFVPKSLLNKKEPLSIEEFELVKMHSLYGAELLKKIGFDSTVVSAIRHHHERYDGRGYPDGLRGEKIPLFSRIIAAADAYDVMTTGRIYKKPLPHDKAIEELIRYSGTQFDPEVVKIFLKMFKEEKAYV
;
A
#
# COMPACT_ATOMS: atom_id res chain seq x y z
N MET A 1 -3.55 -18.57 -2.41
CA MET A 1 -2.09 -18.29 -2.40
C MET A 1 -1.66 -17.57 -3.66
N GLU A 2 -2.09 -18.01 -4.83
CA GLU A 2 -1.75 -17.39 -6.13
C GLU A 2 -2.22 -15.93 -6.23
N ASP A 3 -3.43 -15.60 -5.78
CA ASP A 3 -3.95 -14.23 -5.81
C ASP A 3 -3.17 -13.26 -4.90
N LEU A 4 -2.65 -13.74 -3.76
CA LEU A 4 -1.83 -12.92 -2.87
C LEU A 4 -0.49 -12.57 -3.53
N ILE A 5 0.16 -13.53 -4.17
CA ILE A 5 1.45 -13.30 -4.87
C ILE A 5 1.24 -12.33 -6.05
N LYS A 6 0.15 -12.50 -6.81
CA LYS A 6 -0.20 -11.58 -7.90
C LYS A 6 -0.39 -10.15 -7.41
N HIS A 7 -1.14 -9.99 -6.31
CA HIS A 7 -1.34 -8.68 -5.68
C HIS A 7 -0.02 -8.04 -5.25
N GLN A 8 0.81 -8.75 -4.49
CA GLN A 8 2.12 -8.24 -4.04
C GLN A 8 3.01 -7.84 -5.21
N TYR A 9 3.04 -8.65 -6.28
CA TYR A 9 3.79 -8.33 -7.48
C TYR A 9 3.24 -7.09 -8.19
N SER A 10 1.93 -6.99 -8.35
CA SER A 10 1.25 -5.85 -8.98
C SER A 10 1.53 -4.55 -8.22
N VAL A 11 1.39 -4.55 -6.90
CA VAL A 11 1.72 -3.40 -6.04
C VAL A 11 3.20 -3.04 -6.16
N GLY A 12 4.11 -4.02 -6.21
CA GLY A 12 5.54 -3.80 -6.42
C GLY A 12 5.83 -3.08 -7.74
N VAL A 13 5.24 -3.54 -8.85
CA VAL A 13 5.38 -2.90 -10.17
C VAL A 13 4.85 -1.47 -10.17
N LEU A 14 3.68 -1.23 -9.57
CA LEU A 14 3.13 0.12 -9.44
C LEU A 14 4.06 1.03 -8.63
N CYS A 15 4.55 0.58 -7.49
CA CYS A 15 5.49 1.33 -6.65
C CYS A 15 6.79 1.65 -7.39
N ARG A 16 7.36 0.69 -8.12
CA ARG A 16 8.53 0.91 -8.98
C ARG A 16 8.29 2.04 -9.97
N ASN A 17 7.18 1.97 -10.72
CA ASN A 17 6.85 2.97 -11.73
C ASN A 17 6.66 4.35 -11.11
N ILE A 18 5.91 4.45 -9.99
CA ILE A 18 5.78 5.70 -9.24
C ILE A 18 7.15 6.23 -8.81
N GLY A 19 8.03 5.37 -8.28
CA GLY A 19 9.38 5.73 -7.87
C GLY A 19 10.22 6.30 -9.03
N ILE A 20 10.14 5.69 -10.22
CA ILE A 20 10.80 6.19 -11.44
C ILE A 20 10.28 7.60 -11.80
N TYR A 21 8.97 7.79 -11.82
CA TYR A 21 8.36 9.09 -12.15
C TYR A 21 8.63 10.16 -11.07
N MET A 22 8.91 9.77 -9.84
CA MET A 22 9.35 10.66 -8.76
C MET A 22 10.86 10.97 -8.83
N GLY A 23 11.62 10.30 -9.70
CA GLY A 23 13.07 10.49 -9.83
C GLY A 23 13.88 9.84 -8.70
N LEU A 24 13.36 8.79 -8.07
CA LEU A 24 14.10 8.03 -7.06
C LEU A 24 15.30 7.33 -7.69
N SER A 25 16.39 7.21 -6.93
CA SER A 25 17.57 6.45 -7.34
C SER A 25 17.27 4.96 -7.50
N SER A 26 18.06 4.24 -8.28
CA SER A 26 17.91 2.80 -8.48
C SER A 26 17.88 2.03 -7.14
N LYS A 27 18.66 2.46 -6.15
CA LYS A 27 18.69 1.86 -4.82
C LYS A 27 17.40 2.09 -4.04
N GLU A 28 16.85 3.29 -4.10
CA GLU A 28 15.55 3.61 -3.46
C GLU A 28 14.42 2.84 -4.12
N ILE A 29 14.45 2.68 -5.44
CA ILE A 29 13.44 1.88 -6.19
C ILE A 29 13.50 0.42 -5.75
N GLU A 30 14.69 -0.18 -5.64
CA GLU A 30 14.86 -1.55 -5.16
C GLU A 30 14.30 -1.75 -3.74
N LEU A 31 14.59 -0.81 -2.84
CA LEU A 31 14.06 -0.84 -1.47
C LEU A 31 12.54 -0.65 -1.43
N LEU A 32 12.00 0.23 -2.28
CA LEU A 32 10.56 0.46 -2.39
C LEU A 32 9.83 -0.77 -2.92
N GLU A 33 10.35 -1.42 -3.98
CA GLU A 33 9.80 -2.67 -4.51
C GLU A 33 9.82 -3.78 -3.44
N THR A 34 10.92 -3.88 -2.69
CA THR A 34 11.05 -4.84 -1.59
C THR A 34 9.99 -4.57 -0.51
N ALA A 35 9.83 -3.32 -0.11
CA ALA A 35 8.83 -2.95 0.89
C ALA A 35 7.40 -3.23 0.39
N ALA A 36 7.11 -2.91 -0.86
CA ALA A 36 5.82 -3.17 -1.50
C ALA A 36 5.52 -4.67 -1.59
N PHE A 37 6.50 -5.50 -1.92
CA PHE A 37 6.33 -6.95 -1.97
C PHE A 37 6.01 -7.55 -0.60
N PHE A 38 6.61 -7.03 0.46
CA PHE A 38 6.45 -7.55 1.82
C PHE A 38 5.48 -6.77 2.70
N HIS A 39 4.76 -5.76 2.17
CA HIS A 39 3.93 -4.88 3.01
C HIS A 39 2.93 -5.65 3.90
N ASP A 40 2.40 -6.74 3.38
CA ASP A 40 1.39 -7.58 4.03
C ASP A 40 1.95 -8.85 4.71
N ILE A 41 3.28 -9.02 4.80
CA ILE A 41 3.90 -10.23 5.34
C ILE A 41 3.44 -10.56 6.77
N GLY A 42 3.14 -9.54 7.55
CA GLY A 42 2.65 -9.71 8.92
C GLY A 42 1.27 -10.37 9.04
N LYS A 43 0.50 -10.46 7.95
CA LYS A 43 -0.75 -11.23 7.91
C LYS A 43 -0.56 -12.72 8.22
N LEU A 44 0.66 -13.24 8.13
CA LEU A 44 1.01 -14.59 8.59
C LEU A 44 0.73 -14.82 10.10
N PHE A 45 0.73 -13.74 10.88
CA PHE A 45 0.51 -13.78 12.33
C PHE A 45 -0.94 -13.42 12.73
N VAL A 46 -1.78 -13.08 11.76
CA VAL A 46 -3.20 -12.81 11.99
C VAL A 46 -4.02 -14.10 11.77
N PRO A 47 -4.97 -14.42 12.66
CA PRO A 47 -5.81 -15.62 12.49
C PRO A 47 -6.50 -15.64 11.12
N LYS A 48 -6.36 -16.73 10.39
CA LYS A 48 -6.96 -16.91 9.05
C LYS A 48 -8.49 -16.77 9.07
N SER A 49 -9.13 -17.10 10.17
CA SER A 49 -10.57 -16.93 10.37
C SER A 49 -10.99 -15.47 10.28
N LEU A 50 -10.15 -14.52 10.78
CA LEU A 50 -10.41 -13.09 10.66
C LEU A 50 -10.17 -12.59 9.25
N LEU A 51 -9.06 -13.01 8.60
CA LEU A 51 -8.73 -12.60 7.25
C LEU A 51 -9.74 -13.05 6.18
N ASN A 52 -10.43 -14.19 6.45
CA ASN A 52 -11.41 -14.78 5.53
C ASN A 52 -12.86 -14.57 5.99
N LYS A 53 -13.09 -13.77 7.02
CA LYS A 53 -14.43 -13.51 7.56
C LYS A 53 -15.26 -12.76 6.50
N LYS A 54 -16.49 -13.23 6.27
CA LYS A 54 -17.41 -12.66 5.29
C LYS A 54 -18.21 -11.50 5.88
N GLU A 55 -18.50 -11.58 7.16
CA GLU A 55 -19.19 -10.57 7.93
C GLU A 55 -18.24 -9.42 8.29
N PRO A 56 -18.75 -8.20 8.54
CA PRO A 56 -17.94 -7.10 9.04
C PRO A 56 -17.18 -7.51 10.31
N LEU A 57 -15.94 -7.09 10.43
CA LEU A 57 -15.14 -7.29 11.63
C LEU A 57 -15.70 -6.44 12.77
N SER A 58 -15.68 -6.96 14.00
CA SER A 58 -15.87 -6.13 15.20
C SER A 58 -14.69 -5.17 15.37
N ILE A 59 -14.81 -4.20 16.29
CA ILE A 59 -13.72 -3.26 16.58
C ILE A 59 -12.49 -4.04 17.06
N GLU A 60 -12.67 -5.00 17.97
CA GLU A 60 -11.59 -5.81 18.54
C GLU A 60 -10.92 -6.70 17.47
N GLU A 61 -11.72 -7.31 16.60
CA GLU A 61 -11.21 -8.11 15.48
C GLU A 61 -10.41 -7.23 14.50
N PHE A 62 -10.89 -6.02 14.22
CA PHE A 62 -10.17 -5.09 13.35
C PHE A 62 -8.85 -4.62 13.97
N GLU A 63 -8.81 -4.36 15.29
CA GLU A 63 -7.56 -4.05 15.99
C GLU A 63 -6.53 -5.19 15.84
N LEU A 64 -6.95 -6.46 15.92
CA LEU A 64 -6.06 -7.60 15.68
C LEU A 64 -5.54 -7.63 14.23
N VAL A 65 -6.39 -7.32 13.26
CA VAL A 65 -5.95 -7.26 11.85
C VAL A 65 -4.94 -6.13 11.64
N LYS A 66 -5.12 -4.96 12.26
CA LYS A 66 -4.17 -3.85 12.17
C LYS A 66 -2.76 -4.21 12.63
N MET A 67 -2.63 -5.17 13.54
CA MET A 67 -1.33 -5.60 14.06
C MET A 67 -0.41 -6.19 12.98
N HIS A 68 -0.94 -6.57 11.78
CA HIS A 68 -0.07 -7.12 10.74
C HIS A 68 1.05 -6.16 10.31
N SER A 69 0.80 -4.85 10.29
CA SER A 69 1.83 -3.87 9.93
C SER A 69 2.99 -3.87 10.94
N LEU A 70 2.66 -3.99 12.24
CA LEU A 70 3.66 -4.12 13.31
C LEU A 70 4.40 -5.46 13.25
N TYR A 71 3.67 -6.57 13.12
CA TYR A 71 4.26 -7.90 13.04
C TYR A 71 5.17 -8.07 11.81
N GLY A 72 4.76 -7.52 10.66
CA GLY A 72 5.59 -7.53 9.45
C GLY A 72 6.88 -6.75 9.65
N ALA A 73 6.79 -5.55 10.19
CA ALA A 73 7.97 -4.71 10.49
C ALA A 73 8.92 -5.39 11.48
N GLU A 74 8.40 -5.97 12.57
CA GLU A 74 9.23 -6.68 13.56
C GLU A 74 9.89 -7.93 12.97
N LEU A 75 9.18 -8.71 12.14
CA LEU A 75 9.75 -9.85 11.45
C LEU A 75 10.94 -9.43 10.58
N LEU A 76 10.74 -8.45 9.69
CA LEU A 76 11.78 -8.03 8.75
C LEU A 76 12.97 -7.37 9.45
N LYS A 77 12.72 -6.62 10.53
CA LYS A 77 13.78 -6.07 11.38
C LYS A 77 14.65 -7.18 11.99
N LYS A 78 14.03 -8.26 12.53
CA LYS A 78 14.74 -9.39 13.12
C LYS A 78 15.63 -10.13 12.12
N ILE A 79 15.23 -10.23 10.86
CA ILE A 79 15.99 -10.91 9.81
C ILE A 79 16.93 -9.97 9.03
N GLY A 80 17.08 -8.71 9.49
CA GLY A 80 18.11 -7.80 9.02
C GLY A 80 17.78 -7.01 7.75
N PHE A 81 16.51 -6.79 7.44
CA PHE A 81 16.12 -5.90 6.34
C PHE A 81 16.48 -4.43 6.64
N ASP A 82 16.68 -3.67 5.56
CA ASP A 82 16.94 -2.23 5.63
C ASP A 82 15.87 -1.51 6.46
N SER A 83 16.29 -0.57 7.28
CA SER A 83 15.39 0.19 8.16
C SER A 83 14.33 0.98 7.41
N THR A 84 14.62 1.40 6.18
CA THR A 84 13.66 2.09 5.29
C THR A 84 12.54 1.15 4.88
N VAL A 85 12.85 -0.11 4.54
CA VAL A 85 11.87 -1.16 4.23
C VAL A 85 11.01 -1.45 5.45
N VAL A 86 11.63 -1.65 6.61
CA VAL A 86 10.94 -1.92 7.89
C VAL A 86 9.98 -0.78 8.24
N SER A 87 10.45 0.46 8.11
CA SER A 87 9.63 1.64 8.37
C SER A 87 8.47 1.76 7.38
N ALA A 88 8.70 1.46 6.10
CA ALA A 88 7.66 1.49 5.07
C ALA A 88 6.53 0.50 5.38
N ILE A 89 6.88 -0.72 5.78
CA ILE A 89 5.91 -1.77 6.12
C ILE A 89 5.13 -1.42 7.39
N ARG A 90 5.80 -0.85 8.41
CA ARG A 90 5.11 -0.42 9.63
C ARG A 90 4.00 0.58 9.34
N HIS A 91 4.23 1.54 8.43
CA HIS A 91 3.39 2.73 8.26
C HIS A 91 2.56 2.74 6.97
N HIS A 92 2.48 1.64 6.21
CA HIS A 92 1.76 1.61 4.93
C HIS A 92 0.24 1.80 5.05
N HIS A 93 -0.31 1.71 6.24
CA HIS A 93 -1.70 2.03 6.56
C HIS A 93 -1.88 3.38 7.26
N GLU A 94 -0.83 4.18 7.35
CA GLU A 94 -1.01 5.57 7.76
C GLU A 94 -1.76 6.35 6.69
N ARG A 95 -2.51 7.34 7.13
CA ARG A 95 -3.29 8.22 6.26
C ARG A 95 -2.70 9.63 6.31
N TYR A 96 -2.70 10.30 5.19
CA TYR A 96 -2.13 11.65 5.08
C TYR A 96 -2.76 12.64 6.07
N ASP A 97 -4.05 12.44 6.41
CA ASP A 97 -4.80 13.23 7.40
C ASP A 97 -4.50 12.86 8.87
N GLY A 98 -3.67 11.85 9.14
CA GLY A 98 -3.30 11.39 10.48
C GLY A 98 -4.32 10.46 11.15
N ARG A 99 -5.31 9.96 10.40
CA ARG A 99 -6.34 9.04 10.92
C ARG A 99 -6.01 7.58 10.60
N GLY A 100 -4.77 7.30 10.22
CA GLY A 100 -4.27 5.96 9.94
C GLY A 100 -3.75 5.25 11.18
N TYR A 101 -3.01 4.18 10.97
CA TYR A 101 -2.38 3.37 12.00
C TYR A 101 -1.02 2.85 11.52
N PRO A 102 -0.09 2.42 12.41
CA PRO A 102 -0.26 2.23 13.85
C PRO A 102 0.02 3.47 14.70
N ASP A 103 0.74 4.47 14.20
CA ASP A 103 1.29 5.57 14.99
C ASP A 103 0.54 6.90 14.80
N GLY A 104 -0.44 6.96 13.88
CA GLY A 104 -1.22 8.17 13.58
C GLY A 104 -0.38 9.30 12.99
N LEU A 105 0.64 8.95 12.19
CA LEU A 105 1.49 9.92 11.53
C LEU A 105 0.70 10.73 10.50
N ARG A 106 1.08 12.01 10.32
CA ARG A 106 0.36 12.92 9.43
C ARG A 106 1.29 13.58 8.41
N GLY A 107 0.79 13.69 7.16
CA GLY A 107 1.49 14.39 6.10
C GLY A 107 2.84 13.77 5.79
N GLU A 108 3.86 14.60 5.66
CA GLU A 108 5.22 14.17 5.34
C GLU A 108 5.98 13.48 6.50
N LYS A 109 5.38 13.43 7.71
CA LYS A 109 5.90 12.59 8.79
C LYS A 109 5.75 11.09 8.48
N ILE A 110 4.83 10.74 7.59
CA ILE A 110 4.69 9.38 7.07
C ILE A 110 5.87 9.12 6.11
N PRO A 111 6.62 8.03 6.25
CA PRO A 111 7.70 7.69 5.33
C PRO A 111 7.22 7.70 3.87
N LEU A 112 8.02 8.23 2.95
CA LEU A 112 7.65 8.36 1.54
C LEU A 112 7.21 7.02 0.95
N PHE A 113 7.95 5.94 1.22
CA PHE A 113 7.62 4.61 0.70
C PHE A 113 6.26 4.12 1.19
N SER A 114 5.90 4.40 2.45
CA SER A 114 4.57 4.08 3.00
C SER A 114 3.47 4.82 2.26
N ARG A 115 3.68 6.12 1.94
CA ARG A 115 2.71 6.93 1.19
C ARG A 115 2.52 6.42 -0.24
N ILE A 116 3.60 5.95 -0.88
CA ILE A 116 3.55 5.34 -2.22
C ILE A 116 2.81 4.01 -2.16
N ILE A 117 3.18 3.12 -1.24
CA ILE A 117 2.55 1.80 -1.06
C ILE A 117 1.06 1.95 -0.80
N ALA A 118 0.64 2.88 0.08
CA ALA A 118 -0.77 3.11 0.39
C ALA A 118 -1.62 3.44 -0.86
N ALA A 119 -1.10 4.27 -1.78
CA ALA A 119 -1.80 4.61 -3.01
C ALA A 119 -1.81 3.43 -4.02
N ALA A 120 -0.68 2.75 -4.17
CA ALA A 120 -0.53 1.61 -5.08
C ALA A 120 -1.38 0.41 -4.64
N ASP A 121 -1.38 0.06 -3.35
CA ASP A 121 -2.21 -1.00 -2.77
C ASP A 121 -3.70 -0.70 -2.96
N ALA A 122 -4.15 0.52 -2.61
CA ALA A 122 -5.54 0.91 -2.78
C ALA A 122 -5.98 0.82 -4.26
N TYR A 123 -5.15 1.27 -5.19
CA TYR A 123 -5.42 1.18 -6.61
C TYR A 123 -5.53 -0.28 -7.09
N ASP A 124 -4.55 -1.13 -6.73
CA ASP A 124 -4.57 -2.54 -7.11
C ASP A 124 -5.82 -3.24 -6.56
N VAL A 125 -6.15 -3.04 -5.29
CA VAL A 125 -7.35 -3.60 -4.66
C VAL A 125 -8.63 -3.13 -5.35
N MET A 126 -8.70 -1.88 -5.81
CA MET A 126 -9.85 -1.36 -6.54
C MET A 126 -9.99 -1.98 -7.93
N THR A 127 -8.90 -2.20 -8.64
CA THR A 127 -8.91 -2.65 -10.04
C THR A 127 -8.92 -4.16 -10.21
N THR A 128 -8.34 -4.92 -9.27
CA THR A 128 -8.40 -6.40 -9.27
C THR A 128 -9.64 -6.95 -8.59
N GLY A 129 -10.27 -6.15 -7.72
CA GLY A 129 -11.41 -6.58 -6.92
C GLY A 129 -11.01 -7.50 -5.76
N ARG A 130 -11.98 -7.96 -5.02
CA ARG A 130 -11.83 -8.98 -3.98
C ARG A 130 -13.05 -9.89 -4.00
N ILE A 131 -12.99 -11.03 -3.29
CA ILE A 131 -14.06 -12.05 -3.23
C ILE A 131 -15.47 -11.45 -3.07
N TYR A 132 -15.58 -10.27 -2.45
CA TYR A 132 -16.85 -9.59 -2.13
C TYR A 132 -17.08 -8.28 -2.88
N LYS A 133 -16.13 -7.82 -3.71
CA LYS A 133 -16.23 -6.53 -4.41
C LYS A 133 -15.74 -6.69 -5.85
N LYS A 134 -16.64 -6.42 -6.80
CA LYS A 134 -16.28 -6.41 -8.23
C LYS A 134 -15.18 -5.39 -8.50
N PRO A 135 -14.25 -5.69 -9.44
CA PRO A 135 -13.24 -4.73 -9.87
C PRO A 135 -13.89 -3.44 -10.36
N LEU A 136 -13.31 -2.31 -10.01
CA LEU A 136 -13.66 -1.02 -10.58
C LEU A 136 -12.95 -0.85 -11.93
N PRO A 137 -13.59 -0.20 -12.91
CA PRO A 137 -12.90 0.30 -14.08
C PRO A 137 -11.75 1.23 -13.67
N HIS A 138 -10.68 1.22 -14.46
CA HIS A 138 -9.49 2.02 -14.22
C HIS A 138 -9.82 3.50 -13.92
N ASP A 139 -10.65 4.14 -14.76
CA ASP A 139 -11.00 5.55 -14.59
C ASP A 139 -11.71 5.82 -13.25
N LYS A 140 -12.51 4.86 -12.76
CA LYS A 140 -13.18 4.96 -11.46
C LYS A 140 -12.20 4.80 -10.28
N ALA A 141 -11.21 3.93 -10.40
CA ALA A 141 -10.15 3.82 -9.39
C ALA A 141 -9.32 5.12 -9.30
N ILE A 142 -9.04 5.74 -10.45
CA ILE A 142 -8.37 7.04 -10.52
C ILE A 142 -9.22 8.15 -9.88
N GLU A 143 -10.53 8.22 -10.17
CA GLU A 143 -11.45 9.17 -9.52
C GLU A 143 -11.40 9.04 -7.97
N GLU A 144 -11.34 7.81 -7.46
CA GLU A 144 -11.24 7.56 -6.01
C GLU A 144 -9.89 8.05 -5.44
N LEU A 145 -8.76 7.80 -6.11
CA LEU A 145 -7.47 8.34 -5.68
C LEU A 145 -7.49 9.88 -5.61
N ILE A 146 -8.07 10.55 -6.62
CA ILE A 146 -8.23 12.01 -6.64
C ILE A 146 -9.12 12.46 -5.48
N ARG A 147 -10.26 11.82 -5.28
CA ARG A 147 -11.23 12.15 -4.24
C ARG A 147 -10.64 12.13 -2.84
N TYR A 148 -9.75 11.17 -2.57
CA TYR A 148 -9.11 11.00 -1.26
C TYR A 148 -7.70 11.59 -1.18
N SER A 149 -7.27 12.35 -2.19
CA SER A 149 -6.03 13.13 -2.17
C SER A 149 -6.06 14.17 -1.04
N GLY A 150 -4.97 14.28 -0.27
CA GLY A 150 -4.88 15.17 0.90
C GLY A 150 -5.57 14.65 2.16
N THR A 151 -6.32 13.54 2.07
CA THR A 151 -6.95 12.88 3.22
C THR A 151 -6.35 11.48 3.45
N GLN A 152 -6.70 10.51 2.65
CA GLN A 152 -6.09 9.18 2.72
C GLN A 152 -4.72 9.15 2.07
N PHE A 153 -4.58 9.76 0.90
CA PHE A 153 -3.39 9.68 0.07
C PHE A 153 -2.62 11.00 0.03
N ASP A 154 -1.31 10.89 -0.14
CA ASP A 154 -0.43 12.03 -0.38
C ASP A 154 -0.76 12.67 -1.73
N PRO A 155 -1.02 14.00 -1.79
CA PRO A 155 -1.33 14.70 -3.03
C PRO A 155 -0.23 14.60 -4.09
N GLU A 156 1.05 14.62 -3.71
CA GLU A 156 2.16 14.51 -4.65
C GLU A 156 2.25 13.09 -5.23
N VAL A 157 2.04 12.07 -4.42
CA VAL A 157 1.98 10.67 -4.91
C VAL A 157 0.82 10.51 -5.88
N VAL A 158 -0.37 11.03 -5.56
CA VAL A 158 -1.55 10.97 -6.46
C VAL A 158 -1.26 11.69 -7.77
N LYS A 159 -0.66 12.88 -7.75
CA LYS A 159 -0.28 13.65 -8.94
C LYS A 159 0.67 12.87 -9.86
N ILE A 160 1.70 12.23 -9.28
CA ILE A 160 2.63 11.38 -10.02
C ILE A 160 1.91 10.16 -10.62
N PHE A 161 1.06 9.53 -9.85
CA PHE A 161 0.23 8.40 -10.30
C PHE A 161 -0.59 8.79 -11.53
N LEU A 162 -1.26 9.94 -11.49
CA LEU A 162 -2.04 10.47 -12.61
C LEU A 162 -1.21 10.78 -13.85
N LYS A 163 0.00 11.31 -13.65
CA LYS A 163 0.94 11.60 -14.75
C LYS A 163 1.34 10.31 -15.46
N MET A 164 1.72 9.28 -14.71
CA MET A 164 2.10 7.97 -15.22
C MET A 164 1.01 7.38 -16.14
N PHE A 165 -0.25 7.36 -15.70
CA PHE A 165 -1.34 6.79 -16.50
C PHE A 165 -1.77 7.64 -17.69
N LYS A 166 -1.58 8.96 -17.66
CA LYS A 166 -1.84 9.81 -18.83
C LYS A 166 -0.82 9.55 -19.94
N GLU A 167 0.44 9.34 -19.58
CA GLU A 167 1.49 9.06 -20.54
C GLU A 167 1.34 7.65 -21.14
N GLU A 168 0.96 6.63 -20.37
CA GLU A 168 0.66 5.30 -20.89
C GLU A 168 -0.48 5.33 -21.93
N LYS A 169 -1.55 6.10 -21.69
CA LYS A 169 -2.66 6.27 -22.67
C LYS A 169 -2.24 7.01 -23.94
N ALA A 170 -1.18 7.80 -23.92
CA ALA A 170 -0.70 8.53 -25.10
C ALA A 170 0.08 7.65 -26.09
N TYR A 171 0.46 6.44 -25.69
CA TYR A 171 1.23 5.48 -26.52
C TYR A 171 0.37 4.30 -27.03
N VAL A 172 -0.94 4.29 -26.77
CA VAL A 172 -1.92 3.30 -27.27
C VAL A 172 -2.86 3.98 -28.25
#